data_0802f1d018a78c407bdf1419745daf9a
#
_entry.id   0802f1d018a78c407bdf1419745daf9a
#
_cell.length_a   1.000
_cell.length_b   1.000
_cell.length_c   1.000
_cell.angle_alpha   90.00
_cell.angle_beta   90.00
_cell.angle_gamma   90.00
#
_symmetry.space_group_name_H-M   'P 1'
#
loop_
_entity.id
_entity.type
_entity.pdbx_description
1 polymer ?
#
loop_
_entity_poly.entity_id
_entity_poly.type
_entity_poly.pdbx_seq_one_letter_code
_entity_poly.pdbx_strand_id
1 'polypeptide(L)'
;MNTNQFTQKTMEALQAAQRLAIEYSNQALEQEHMLVALTQQQDGLIPQLLTKMNVDPGTFEAAAAEKVSQLPHVTGSGRDPDKVYISNELDQALTAAEKQAQQMKDEYISVEHVFMGMLQRPGRVAGELFKQFGITPEKFMQVLSAVRGNQRVTTDNPESTYDALKKYGQDLVEAARANKLDPVIGRDSEIRNVIRILSRKRKNNPVLIGEAGVGKTAIAEGLAQRIVRGDVPENLKDRTVFSLDMGALVAGAKYRGEFEERLKSVLNEVKKSEGKIILFIDELHTIVGAGKTDGAMDAGNILKPMLARGELHCIGATTLDEYRQYIEKDPALERRFQPVQVDEPTVEDTISILRGLKERYEIYHGVRIHDNALVAAATLSDRYITDRFLPDKAIDLIDEACSDVNLHNKTLAREVEVKKELEALEKERENLMVEANDRDYKRQTTLKNNEQRQTEIRRELNKLTAEHDSLMGNPATTEALAANEQRQSNFRRELENLAGEREKLLSDEGSSRDYERLASIKSREIQLQGELNKLEEYQRNFIAN
;
A
#
# COMPACT_ATOMS: atom_id res chain seq x y z
N MET A 1 38.29 7.47 11.66
CA MET A 1 36.88 7.80 11.87
C MET A 1 36.30 7.01 13.06
N ASN A 2 35.54 7.67 13.89
CA ASN A 2 34.92 7.00 15.04
C ASN A 2 33.58 6.39 14.59
N THR A 3 33.55 5.10 14.29
CA THR A 3 32.37 4.37 13.80
C THR A 3 31.18 4.40 14.77
N ASN A 4 31.39 4.74 16.05
CA ASN A 4 30.36 4.87 17.07
C ASN A 4 29.43 6.10 16.86
N GLN A 5 29.76 6.98 15.92
CA GLN A 5 28.95 8.16 15.60
C GLN A 5 28.05 7.97 14.36
N PHE A 6 28.10 6.81 13.71
CA PHE A 6 27.21 6.50 12.59
C PHE A 6 25.88 5.92 13.07
N THR A 7 24.80 6.29 12.38
CA THR A 7 23.51 5.64 12.58
C THR A 7 23.56 4.19 12.11
N GLN A 8 22.62 3.37 12.59
CA GLN A 8 22.52 1.97 12.22
C GLN A 8 22.40 1.80 10.70
N LYS A 9 21.56 2.60 10.04
CA LYS A 9 21.38 2.60 8.58
C LYS A 9 22.65 3.01 7.82
N THR A 10 23.41 3.95 8.35
CA THR A 10 24.69 4.34 7.75
C THR A 10 25.72 3.21 7.85
N MET A 11 25.76 2.50 8.97
CA MET A 11 26.62 1.33 9.14
C MET A 11 26.22 0.18 8.23
N GLU A 12 24.91 -0.08 8.08
CA GLU A 12 24.39 -1.07 7.12
C GLU A 12 24.80 -0.73 5.68
N ALA A 13 24.68 0.54 5.29
CA ALA A 13 25.08 1.01 3.96
C ALA A 13 26.59 0.85 3.72
N LEU A 14 27.43 1.18 4.70
CA LEU A 14 28.88 0.98 4.61
C LEU A 14 29.26 -0.49 4.46
N GLN A 15 28.61 -1.37 5.22
CA GLN A 15 28.83 -2.82 5.11
C GLN A 15 28.35 -3.37 3.76
N ALA A 16 27.21 -2.87 3.24
CA ALA A 16 26.71 -3.26 1.93
C ALA A 16 27.65 -2.77 0.81
N ALA A 17 28.12 -1.53 0.88
CA ALA A 17 29.10 -0.99 -0.05
C ALA A 17 30.42 -1.77 -0.04
N GLN A 18 30.88 -2.19 1.14
CA GLN A 18 32.08 -3.03 1.28
C GLN A 18 31.87 -4.41 0.62
N ARG A 19 30.72 -5.02 0.82
CA ARG A 19 30.38 -6.29 0.15
C ARG A 19 30.37 -6.16 -1.37
N LEU A 20 29.80 -5.08 -1.90
CA LEU A 20 29.83 -4.79 -3.33
C LEU A 20 31.26 -4.65 -3.85
N ALA A 21 32.13 -3.92 -3.15
CA ALA A 21 33.52 -3.77 -3.55
C ALA A 21 34.28 -5.11 -3.58
N ILE A 22 33.98 -6.01 -2.64
CA ILE A 22 34.54 -7.38 -2.61
C ILE A 22 34.01 -8.19 -3.78
N GLU A 23 32.70 -8.16 -4.04
CA GLU A 23 32.04 -8.89 -5.13
C GLU A 23 32.59 -8.50 -6.50
N TYR A 24 32.73 -7.20 -6.74
CA TYR A 24 33.30 -6.66 -7.98
C TYR A 24 34.84 -6.69 -8.02
N SER A 25 35.49 -7.32 -7.03
CA SER A 25 36.95 -7.40 -6.96
C SER A 25 37.65 -6.06 -6.98
N ASN A 26 37.03 -4.99 -6.48
CA ASN A 26 37.63 -3.68 -6.34
C ASN A 26 38.52 -3.64 -5.09
N GLN A 27 39.63 -2.89 -5.14
CA GLN A 27 40.58 -2.78 -4.05
C GLN A 27 40.24 -1.64 -3.09
N ALA A 28 39.50 -0.66 -3.57
CA ALA A 28 39.06 0.50 -2.81
C ALA A 28 37.56 0.59 -2.77
N LEU A 29 37.01 1.05 -1.65
CA LEU A 29 35.64 1.44 -1.48
C LEU A 29 35.47 2.86 -2.00
N GLU A 30 34.78 2.99 -3.14
CA GLU A 30 34.54 4.26 -3.82
C GLU A 30 33.15 4.82 -3.50
N GLN A 31 32.92 6.10 -3.88
CA GLN A 31 31.59 6.72 -3.68
C GLN A 31 30.48 6.00 -4.43
N GLU A 32 30.76 5.41 -5.59
CA GLU A 32 29.81 4.64 -6.41
C GLU A 32 29.24 3.44 -5.65
N HIS A 33 30.07 2.70 -4.93
CA HIS A 33 29.61 1.60 -4.07
C HIS A 33 28.66 2.10 -2.98
N MET A 34 28.99 3.26 -2.39
CA MET A 34 28.15 3.86 -1.36
C MET A 34 26.82 4.37 -1.92
N LEU A 35 26.80 4.94 -3.14
CA LEU A 35 25.58 5.36 -3.82
C LEU A 35 24.64 4.18 -4.08
N VAL A 36 25.16 3.06 -4.60
CA VAL A 36 24.38 1.84 -4.79
C VAL A 36 23.84 1.34 -3.45
N ALA A 37 24.69 1.21 -2.44
CA ALA A 37 24.28 0.70 -1.13
C ALA A 37 23.19 1.56 -0.47
N LEU A 38 23.28 2.89 -0.55
CA LEU A 38 22.30 3.81 -0.01
C LEU A 38 20.96 3.75 -0.77
N THR A 39 21.00 3.49 -2.07
CA THR A 39 19.79 3.43 -2.90
C THR A 39 19.08 2.08 -2.77
N GLN A 40 19.81 0.99 -2.47
CA GLN A 40 19.26 -0.36 -2.27
C GLN A 40 18.63 -0.58 -0.90
N GLN A 41 18.77 0.36 0.05
CA GLN A 41 18.16 0.18 1.37
C GLN A 41 16.64 0.12 1.27
N GLN A 42 16.06 -1.00 1.71
CA GLN A 42 14.60 -1.13 1.84
C GLN A 42 14.09 -0.11 2.86
N ASP A 43 13.05 0.62 2.48
CA ASP A 43 12.49 1.74 3.27
C ASP A 43 13.53 2.81 3.67
N GLY A 44 14.61 2.93 2.87
CA GLY A 44 15.68 3.89 3.10
C GLY A 44 15.24 5.34 2.82
N LEU A 45 15.83 6.28 3.55
CA LEU A 45 15.57 7.71 3.36
C LEU A 45 16.03 8.20 1.98
N ILE A 46 17.16 7.71 1.47
CA ILE A 46 17.72 8.18 0.19
C ILE A 46 16.80 7.87 -1.00
N PRO A 47 16.26 6.65 -1.19
CA PRO A 47 15.26 6.38 -2.22
C PRO A 47 14.05 7.31 -2.15
N GLN A 48 13.53 7.58 -0.94
CA GLN A 48 12.40 8.49 -0.74
C GLN A 48 12.73 9.93 -1.16
N LEU A 49 13.92 10.43 -0.81
CA LEU A 49 14.38 11.78 -1.21
C LEU A 49 14.58 11.87 -2.72
N LEU A 50 15.15 10.86 -3.38
CA LEU A 50 15.28 10.79 -4.83
C LEU A 50 13.91 10.87 -5.51
N THR A 51 12.95 10.09 -5.08
CA THR A 51 11.57 10.13 -5.60
C THR A 51 10.96 11.53 -5.46
N LYS A 52 11.11 12.18 -4.32
CA LYS A 52 10.61 13.55 -4.10
C LYS A 52 11.36 14.62 -4.94
N MET A 53 12.56 14.32 -5.38
CA MET A 53 13.30 15.15 -6.35
C MET A 53 12.93 14.87 -7.81
N ASN A 54 11.95 14.01 -8.07
CA ASN A 54 11.56 13.48 -9.39
C ASN A 54 12.68 12.68 -10.07
N VAL A 55 13.48 11.97 -9.28
CA VAL A 55 14.50 11.03 -9.75
C VAL A 55 14.02 9.62 -9.40
N ASP A 56 13.91 8.75 -10.40
CA ASP A 56 13.57 7.35 -10.16
C ASP A 56 14.72 6.61 -9.48
N PRO A 57 14.55 6.06 -8.26
CA PRO A 57 15.63 5.41 -7.53
C PRO A 57 16.22 4.21 -8.26
N GLY A 58 15.38 3.43 -8.97
CA GLY A 58 15.85 2.25 -9.71
C GLY A 58 16.75 2.62 -10.89
N THR A 59 16.40 3.68 -11.61
CA THR A 59 17.21 4.19 -12.72
C THR A 59 18.53 4.76 -12.22
N PHE A 60 18.52 5.47 -11.09
CA PHE A 60 19.72 6.02 -10.47
C PHE A 60 20.63 4.90 -9.95
N GLU A 61 20.08 3.90 -9.28
CA GLU A 61 20.79 2.71 -8.81
C GLU A 61 21.47 1.96 -9.95
N ALA A 62 20.72 1.67 -11.03
CA ALA A 62 21.25 1.00 -12.20
C ALA A 62 22.42 1.76 -12.84
N ALA A 63 22.32 3.08 -12.95
CA ALA A 63 23.40 3.93 -13.45
C ALA A 63 24.63 3.92 -12.52
N ALA A 64 24.42 3.94 -11.19
CA ALA A 64 25.51 3.84 -10.22
C ALA A 64 26.18 2.45 -10.26
N ALA A 65 25.39 1.37 -10.36
CA ALA A 65 25.90 0.01 -10.48
C ALA A 65 26.70 -0.21 -11.77
N GLU A 66 26.26 0.39 -12.89
CA GLU A 66 27.02 0.38 -14.13
C GLU A 66 28.41 1.01 -13.93
N LYS A 67 28.50 2.14 -13.21
CA LYS A 67 29.78 2.77 -12.89
C LYS A 67 30.66 1.91 -11.99
N VAL A 68 30.08 1.20 -11.01
CA VAL A 68 30.81 0.22 -10.19
C VAL A 68 31.43 -0.88 -11.06
N SER A 69 30.69 -1.39 -12.03
CA SER A 69 31.20 -2.43 -12.95
C SER A 69 32.36 -1.97 -13.84
N GLN A 70 32.52 -0.66 -14.04
CA GLN A 70 33.61 -0.06 -14.82
C GLN A 70 34.86 0.24 -13.98
N LEU A 71 34.79 0.08 -12.65
CA LEU A 71 35.96 0.29 -11.77
C LEU A 71 37.04 -0.78 -12.00
N PRO A 72 38.33 -0.48 -11.77
CA PRO A 72 39.41 -1.43 -11.94
C PRO A 72 39.23 -2.69 -11.08
N HIS A 73 39.23 -3.85 -11.71
CA HIS A 73 39.20 -5.16 -11.04
C HIS A 73 40.64 -5.61 -10.78
N VAL A 74 40.96 -5.94 -9.53
CA VAL A 74 42.28 -6.44 -9.15
C VAL A 74 42.20 -7.93 -8.88
N THR A 75 42.78 -8.74 -9.77
CA THR A 75 42.87 -10.19 -9.67
C THR A 75 44.35 -10.60 -9.53
N GLY A 76 44.70 -11.40 -8.52
CA GLY A 76 46.05 -11.90 -8.35
C GLY A 76 46.32 -12.52 -6.95
N SER A 77 47.36 -13.37 -6.86
CA SER A 77 47.71 -14.12 -5.65
C SER A 77 48.24 -13.28 -4.47
N GLY A 78 48.38 -11.98 -4.64
CA GLY A 78 48.81 -11.05 -3.57
C GLY A 78 47.69 -10.21 -2.99
N ARG A 79 46.43 -10.42 -3.40
CA ARG A 79 45.29 -9.70 -2.84
C ARG A 79 44.73 -10.44 -1.64
N ASP A 80 44.56 -9.73 -0.54
CA ASP A 80 43.72 -10.21 0.57
C ASP A 80 42.27 -9.87 0.21
N PRO A 81 41.40 -10.84 -0.10
CA PRO A 81 40.02 -10.61 -0.56
C PRO A 81 39.20 -9.81 0.43
N ASP A 82 39.52 -9.88 1.71
CA ASP A 82 38.76 -9.27 2.80
C ASP A 82 39.25 -7.86 3.18
N LYS A 83 40.34 -7.38 2.56
CA LYS A 83 40.88 -6.04 2.82
C LYS A 83 40.53 -5.07 1.71
N VAL A 84 39.46 -4.32 1.91
CA VAL A 84 39.07 -3.17 1.09
C VAL A 84 39.33 -1.92 1.91
N TYR A 85 40.07 -0.94 1.34
CA TYR A 85 40.34 0.36 1.99
C TYR A 85 39.45 1.45 1.41
N ILE A 86 39.15 2.44 2.24
CA ILE A 86 38.32 3.58 1.83
C ILE A 86 39.16 4.46 0.91
N SER A 87 38.63 4.85 -0.26
CA SER A 87 39.26 5.76 -1.19
C SER A 87 39.38 7.19 -0.60
N ASN A 88 40.32 7.95 -1.09
CA ASN A 88 40.48 9.36 -0.68
C ASN A 88 39.21 10.19 -0.97
N GLU A 89 38.53 9.91 -2.08
CA GLU A 89 37.31 10.62 -2.47
C GLU A 89 36.17 10.32 -1.51
N LEU A 90 36.00 9.06 -1.11
CA LEU A 90 34.98 8.67 -0.12
C LEU A 90 35.35 9.20 1.28
N ASP A 91 36.60 9.15 1.70
CA ASP A 91 37.03 9.68 3.00
C ASP A 91 36.78 11.19 3.13
N GLN A 92 37.02 11.96 2.06
CA GLN A 92 36.67 13.38 2.00
C GLN A 92 35.16 13.62 2.10
N ALA A 93 34.36 12.79 1.45
CA ALA A 93 32.91 12.87 1.52
C ALA A 93 32.40 12.54 2.94
N LEU A 94 32.93 11.52 3.59
CA LEU A 94 32.58 11.14 4.97
C LEU A 94 33.04 12.24 5.97
N THR A 95 34.17 12.87 5.74
CA THR A 95 34.60 14.04 6.54
C THR A 95 33.67 15.24 6.34
N ALA A 96 33.18 15.45 5.12
CA ALA A 96 32.17 16.48 4.84
C ALA A 96 30.81 16.14 5.50
N ALA A 97 30.43 14.87 5.53
CA ALA A 97 29.24 14.39 6.23
C ALA A 97 29.29 14.67 7.73
N GLU A 98 30.44 14.44 8.37
CA GLU A 98 30.65 14.76 9.80
C GLU A 98 30.48 16.26 10.07
N LYS A 99 31.08 17.12 9.24
CA LYS A 99 30.89 18.57 9.34
C LYS A 99 29.44 18.99 9.14
N GLN A 100 28.74 18.35 8.22
CA GLN A 100 27.34 18.63 7.97
C GLN A 100 26.48 18.25 9.19
N ALA A 101 26.72 17.09 9.80
CA ALA A 101 26.03 16.69 11.02
C ALA A 101 26.28 17.70 12.16
N GLN A 102 27.50 18.16 12.36
CA GLN A 102 27.84 19.20 13.35
C GLN A 102 27.12 20.53 13.07
N GLN A 103 27.03 20.97 11.80
CA GLN A 103 26.30 22.18 11.41
C GLN A 103 24.80 22.07 11.69
N MET A 104 24.24 20.89 11.47
CA MET A 104 22.83 20.59 11.76
C MET A 104 22.58 20.32 13.26
N LYS A 105 23.64 20.30 14.06
CA LYS A 105 23.62 20.00 15.51
C LYS A 105 23.08 18.60 15.79
N ASP A 106 23.44 17.65 14.94
CA ASP A 106 23.10 16.25 15.08
C ASP A 106 24.22 15.52 15.84
N GLU A 107 23.82 14.52 16.62
CA GLU A 107 24.75 13.73 17.45
C GLU A 107 25.33 12.54 16.67
N TYR A 108 24.60 12.07 15.63
CA TYR A 108 24.99 10.97 14.79
C TYR A 108 25.05 11.36 13.32
N ILE A 109 25.91 10.67 12.57
CA ILE A 109 26.06 10.81 11.13
C ILE A 109 25.11 9.81 10.46
N SER A 110 24.03 10.29 9.88
CA SER A 110 23.01 9.51 9.19
C SER A 110 23.25 9.45 7.67
N VAL A 111 22.44 8.66 6.98
CA VAL A 111 22.55 8.43 5.53
C VAL A 111 22.45 9.71 4.72
N GLU A 112 21.61 10.66 5.15
CA GLU A 112 21.48 11.97 4.49
C GLU A 112 22.74 12.82 4.62
N HIS A 113 23.45 12.73 5.74
CA HIS A 113 24.74 13.44 5.90
C HIS A 113 25.79 12.86 4.95
N VAL A 114 25.84 11.54 4.81
CA VAL A 114 26.77 10.87 3.90
C VAL A 114 26.45 11.24 2.44
N PHE A 115 25.17 11.20 2.05
CA PHE A 115 24.77 11.58 0.70
C PHE A 115 25.07 13.07 0.42
N MET A 116 24.80 13.96 1.37
CA MET A 116 25.14 15.37 1.28
C MET A 116 26.66 15.57 1.21
N GLY A 117 27.44 14.82 1.98
CA GLY A 117 28.90 14.85 1.94
C GLY A 117 29.44 14.48 0.56
N MET A 118 28.87 13.47 -0.10
CA MET A 118 29.20 13.11 -1.48
C MET A 118 28.76 14.19 -2.48
N LEU A 119 27.62 14.86 -2.26
CA LEU A 119 27.22 16.02 -3.09
C LEU A 119 28.15 17.23 -2.94
N GLN A 120 28.67 17.48 -1.75
CA GLN A 120 29.61 18.59 -1.47
C GLN A 120 31.05 18.30 -1.93
N ARG A 121 31.43 17.02 -1.89
CA ARG A 121 32.77 16.54 -2.28
C ARG A 121 32.63 15.35 -3.23
N PRO A 122 32.05 15.59 -4.42
CA PRO A 122 31.85 14.51 -5.37
C PRO A 122 33.19 14.06 -5.96
N GLY A 123 33.39 12.77 -5.99
CA GLY A 123 34.38 12.16 -6.86
C GLY A 123 34.01 12.42 -8.33
N ARG A 124 34.97 12.17 -9.21
CA ARG A 124 34.72 12.42 -10.64
C ARG A 124 33.46 11.72 -11.17
N VAL A 125 33.32 10.43 -10.91
CA VAL A 125 32.24 9.62 -11.43
C VAL A 125 30.92 9.92 -10.72
N ALA A 126 30.94 10.04 -9.40
CA ALA A 126 29.76 10.43 -8.61
C ALA A 126 29.25 11.82 -9.04
N GLY A 127 30.14 12.76 -9.33
CA GLY A 127 29.80 14.09 -9.82
C GLY A 127 29.14 14.06 -11.22
N GLU A 128 29.56 13.16 -12.10
CA GLU A 128 28.92 12.95 -13.40
C GLU A 128 27.48 12.39 -13.21
N LEU A 129 27.27 11.42 -12.30
CA LEU A 129 25.96 10.88 -11.97
C LEU A 129 25.03 11.95 -11.40
N PHE A 130 25.48 12.75 -10.43
CA PHE A 130 24.67 13.82 -9.86
C PHE A 130 24.25 14.86 -10.91
N LYS A 131 25.14 15.21 -11.85
CA LYS A 131 24.83 16.12 -12.97
C LYS A 131 23.80 15.49 -13.93
N GLN A 132 24.00 14.22 -14.27
CA GLN A 132 23.10 13.49 -15.18
C GLN A 132 21.65 13.46 -14.67
N PHE A 133 21.46 13.27 -13.37
CA PHE A 133 20.14 13.21 -12.73
C PHE A 133 19.67 14.56 -12.17
N GLY A 134 20.42 15.64 -12.34
CA GLY A 134 20.06 16.98 -11.87
C GLY A 134 19.94 17.08 -10.34
N ILE A 135 20.78 16.32 -9.62
CA ILE A 135 20.82 16.33 -8.15
C ILE A 135 21.84 17.36 -7.71
N THR A 136 21.38 18.39 -6.99
CA THR A 136 22.24 19.45 -6.43
C THR A 136 22.10 19.50 -4.91
N PRO A 137 23.14 20.01 -4.18
CA PRO A 137 23.05 20.14 -2.72
C PRO A 137 21.85 20.96 -2.27
N GLU A 138 21.50 22.04 -2.99
CA GLU A 138 20.38 22.92 -2.65
C GLU A 138 19.04 22.19 -2.77
N LYS A 139 18.83 21.48 -3.90
CA LYS A 139 17.62 20.70 -4.15
C LYS A 139 17.48 19.57 -3.15
N PHE A 140 18.56 18.87 -2.85
CA PHE A 140 18.58 17.82 -1.85
C PHE A 140 18.23 18.37 -0.46
N MET A 141 18.85 19.47 -0.03
CA MET A 141 18.59 20.09 1.27
C MET A 141 17.14 20.59 1.38
N GLN A 142 16.57 21.13 0.32
CA GLN A 142 15.16 21.56 0.30
C GLN A 142 14.21 20.39 0.55
N VAL A 143 14.43 19.27 -0.15
CA VAL A 143 13.59 18.07 0.00
C VAL A 143 13.84 17.41 1.35
N LEU A 144 15.09 17.34 1.81
CA LEU A 144 15.42 16.83 3.14
C LEU A 144 14.72 17.62 4.25
N SER A 145 14.74 18.95 4.15
CA SER A 145 14.06 19.82 5.13
C SER A 145 12.53 19.61 5.14
N ALA A 146 11.93 19.30 3.99
CA ALA A 146 10.51 18.99 3.89
C ALA A 146 10.16 17.61 4.52
N VAL A 147 11.06 16.63 4.44
CA VAL A 147 10.87 15.29 5.01
C VAL A 147 11.21 15.24 6.49
N ARG A 148 12.37 15.79 6.84
CA ARG A 148 12.90 15.74 8.20
C ARG A 148 12.29 16.82 9.12
N GLY A 149 11.83 17.94 8.57
CA GLY A 149 11.40 19.11 9.35
C GLY A 149 12.55 19.65 10.21
N ASN A 150 12.24 19.98 11.49
CA ASN A 150 13.23 20.45 12.47
C ASN A 150 13.72 19.33 13.42
N GLN A 151 13.57 18.08 13.04
CA GLN A 151 14.02 16.96 13.89
C GLN A 151 15.54 16.85 13.83
N ARG A 152 16.16 16.55 14.99
CA ARG A 152 17.60 16.31 15.10
C ARG A 152 17.88 14.83 15.20
N VAL A 153 19.00 14.40 14.66
CA VAL A 153 19.49 13.02 14.79
C VAL A 153 20.17 12.88 16.16
N THR A 154 19.40 12.50 17.15
CA THR A 154 19.85 12.29 18.54
C THR A 154 19.93 10.81 18.91
N THR A 155 19.54 9.92 18.00
CA THR A 155 19.52 8.47 18.19
C THR A 155 20.26 7.78 17.04
N ASP A 156 20.59 6.54 17.22
CA ASP A 156 21.26 5.70 16.21
C ASP A 156 20.31 5.18 15.11
N ASN A 157 18.97 5.42 15.24
CA ASN A 157 17.96 5.04 14.23
C ASN A 157 16.96 6.18 13.96
N PRO A 158 17.39 7.34 13.44
CA PRO A 158 16.55 8.52 13.23
C PRO A 158 15.53 8.34 12.10
N GLU A 159 15.82 7.49 11.11
CA GLU A 159 14.96 7.26 9.95
C GLU A 159 13.62 6.62 10.35
N SER A 160 13.56 5.94 11.49
CA SER A 160 12.32 5.40 12.04
C SER A 160 11.31 6.49 12.42
N THR A 161 11.77 7.73 12.60
CA THR A 161 10.95 8.87 13.03
C THR A 161 10.53 9.80 11.88
N TYR A 162 11.18 9.68 10.71
CA TYR A 162 10.85 10.52 9.55
C TYR A 162 9.58 10.02 8.86
N ASP A 163 8.73 10.97 8.42
CA ASP A 163 7.42 10.68 7.82
C ASP A 163 6.51 9.82 8.75
N ALA A 164 6.64 10.04 10.08
CA ALA A 164 6.01 9.22 11.10
C ALA A 164 4.50 9.02 10.89
N LEU A 165 3.79 10.05 10.43
CA LEU A 165 2.36 9.94 10.14
C LEU A 165 2.07 8.91 9.03
N LYS A 166 2.85 8.89 7.95
CA LYS A 166 2.64 7.92 6.87
C LYS A 166 3.01 6.50 7.23
N LYS A 167 4.02 6.34 8.12
CA LYS A 167 4.50 5.03 8.54
C LYS A 167 3.62 4.37 9.60
N TYR A 168 3.04 5.18 10.51
CA TYR A 168 2.40 4.67 11.71
C TYR A 168 0.90 4.96 11.78
N GLY A 169 0.26 5.18 10.64
CA GLY A 169 -1.18 5.31 10.58
C GLY A 169 -1.70 5.74 9.23
N GLN A 170 -2.98 6.07 9.20
CA GLN A 170 -3.72 6.39 8.00
C GLN A 170 -4.53 7.68 8.18
N ASP A 171 -4.50 8.56 7.17
CA ASP A 171 -5.40 9.70 7.04
C ASP A 171 -6.76 9.21 6.53
N LEU A 172 -7.75 9.19 7.43
CA LEU A 172 -9.11 8.76 7.09
C LEU A 172 -9.83 9.77 6.17
N VAL A 173 -9.47 11.06 6.23
CA VAL A 173 -10.07 12.08 5.34
C VAL A 173 -9.55 11.91 3.92
N GLU A 174 -8.26 11.63 3.75
CA GLU A 174 -7.68 11.30 2.45
C GLU A 174 -8.27 9.99 1.89
N ALA A 175 -8.39 8.97 2.73
CA ALA A 175 -9.03 7.70 2.36
C ALA A 175 -10.50 7.88 1.96
N ALA A 176 -11.25 8.74 2.66
CA ALA A 176 -12.62 9.09 2.29
C ALA A 176 -12.71 9.82 0.96
N ARG A 177 -11.80 10.77 0.67
CA ARG A 177 -11.71 11.45 -0.64
C ARG A 177 -11.39 10.48 -1.77
N ALA A 178 -10.54 9.50 -1.51
CA ALA A 178 -10.19 8.44 -2.46
C ALA A 178 -11.26 7.33 -2.57
N ASN A 179 -12.40 7.48 -1.88
CA ASN A 179 -13.50 6.51 -1.84
C ASN A 179 -13.09 5.09 -1.38
N LYS A 180 -12.09 5.02 -0.51
CA LYS A 180 -11.54 3.75 0.02
C LYS A 180 -12.25 3.27 1.30
N LEU A 181 -12.99 4.16 1.98
CA LEU A 181 -13.72 3.82 3.20
C LEU A 181 -15.10 3.27 2.88
N ASP A 182 -15.55 2.33 3.70
CA ASP A 182 -16.90 1.79 3.63
C ASP A 182 -17.96 2.83 4.00
N PRO A 183 -19.17 2.76 3.42
CA PRO A 183 -20.26 3.65 3.80
C PRO A 183 -20.68 3.37 5.24
N VAL A 184 -20.74 4.42 6.05
CA VAL A 184 -21.18 4.31 7.45
C VAL A 184 -22.67 4.56 7.54
N ILE A 185 -23.39 3.56 8.09
CA ILE A 185 -24.85 3.53 8.14
C ILE A 185 -25.30 3.35 9.60
N GLY A 186 -26.35 4.06 10.00
CA GLY A 186 -26.99 3.88 11.30
C GLY A 186 -26.22 4.48 12.50
N ARG A 187 -25.17 5.29 12.28
CA ARG A 187 -24.35 5.87 13.36
C ARG A 187 -24.42 7.42 13.43
N ASP A 188 -25.49 8.00 12.89
CA ASP A 188 -25.65 9.45 12.81
C ASP A 188 -25.67 10.14 14.17
N SER A 189 -26.30 9.54 15.18
CA SER A 189 -26.41 10.07 16.53
C SER A 189 -25.05 10.13 17.22
N GLU A 190 -24.27 9.05 17.12
CA GLU A 190 -22.95 8.93 17.71
C GLU A 190 -21.95 9.87 17.04
N ILE A 191 -21.98 9.96 15.71
CA ILE A 191 -21.13 10.90 14.96
C ILE A 191 -21.44 12.35 15.31
N ARG A 192 -22.74 12.73 15.40
CA ARG A 192 -23.13 14.07 15.85
C ARG A 192 -22.68 14.35 17.27
N ASN A 193 -22.73 13.35 18.14
CA ASN A 193 -22.26 13.48 19.53
C ASN A 193 -20.73 13.68 19.58
N VAL A 194 -19.98 12.92 18.79
CA VAL A 194 -18.52 13.11 18.62
C VAL A 194 -18.21 14.53 18.12
N ILE A 195 -18.89 15.00 17.08
CA ILE A 195 -18.73 16.36 16.53
C ILE A 195 -19.01 17.42 17.61
N ARG A 196 -20.09 17.24 18.37
CA ARG A 196 -20.45 18.15 19.48
C ARG A 196 -19.36 18.19 20.55
N ILE A 197 -18.79 17.04 20.92
CA ILE A 197 -17.74 16.94 21.93
C ILE A 197 -16.45 17.60 21.43
N LEU A 198 -16.02 17.30 20.21
CA LEU A 198 -14.82 17.90 19.59
C LEU A 198 -14.90 19.44 19.51
N SER A 199 -16.11 19.99 19.42
CA SER A 199 -16.34 21.43 19.37
C SER A 199 -16.41 22.12 20.75
N ARG A 200 -16.25 21.36 21.84
CA ARG A 200 -16.30 21.92 23.22
C ARG A 200 -14.96 22.55 23.60
N LYS A 201 -14.99 23.48 24.53
CA LYS A 201 -13.78 24.12 25.09
C LYS A 201 -13.04 23.22 26.10
N ARG A 202 -13.74 22.33 26.78
CA ARG A 202 -13.20 21.39 27.79
C ARG A 202 -13.86 20.03 27.61
N LYS A 203 -13.19 18.96 28.06
CA LYS A 203 -13.61 17.55 27.81
C LYS A 203 -13.98 17.36 26.36
N ASN A 204 -13.08 17.81 25.47
CA ASN A 204 -13.27 17.85 24.02
C ASN A 204 -12.66 16.66 23.27
N ASN A 205 -12.27 15.62 24.01
CA ASN A 205 -11.81 14.36 23.43
C ASN A 205 -12.88 13.29 23.69
N PRO A 206 -13.62 12.85 22.67
CA PRO A 206 -14.59 11.76 22.83
C PRO A 206 -13.88 10.42 23.02
N VAL A 207 -14.45 9.54 23.84
CA VAL A 207 -14.09 8.13 23.91
C VAL A 207 -15.31 7.30 23.55
N LEU A 208 -15.19 6.55 22.48
CA LEU A 208 -16.20 5.58 22.03
C LEU A 208 -16.13 4.35 22.91
N ILE A 209 -17.20 4.07 23.64
CA ILE A 209 -17.28 2.96 24.59
C ILE A 209 -18.30 1.96 24.09
N GLY A 210 -17.89 0.73 23.87
CA GLY A 210 -18.74 -0.35 23.40
C GLY A 210 -17.97 -1.64 23.23
N GLU A 211 -18.68 -2.73 23.08
CA GLU A 211 -18.09 -4.06 22.88
C GLU A 211 -17.29 -4.14 21.58
N ALA A 212 -16.46 -5.18 21.44
CA ALA A 212 -15.73 -5.44 20.21
C ALA A 212 -16.74 -5.76 19.07
N GLY A 213 -16.47 -5.22 17.86
CA GLY A 213 -17.32 -5.49 16.71
C GLY A 213 -18.60 -4.67 16.57
N VAL A 214 -18.91 -3.76 17.53
CA VAL A 214 -20.13 -2.90 17.41
C VAL A 214 -19.96 -1.74 16.42
N GLY A 215 -18.77 -1.55 15.83
CA GLY A 215 -18.52 -0.51 14.82
C GLY A 215 -18.00 0.82 15.39
N LYS A 216 -17.18 0.80 16.43
CA LYS A 216 -16.54 2.02 16.98
C LYS A 216 -15.65 2.72 15.95
N THR A 217 -14.85 1.98 15.21
CA THR A 217 -13.96 2.49 14.16
C THR A 217 -14.75 3.16 13.03
N ALA A 218 -15.89 2.59 12.65
CA ALA A 218 -16.78 3.15 11.64
C ALA A 218 -17.29 4.56 11.98
N ILE A 219 -17.41 4.92 13.28
CA ILE A 219 -17.79 6.27 13.69
C ILE A 219 -16.70 7.30 13.33
N ALA A 220 -15.42 6.94 13.49
CA ALA A 220 -14.30 7.81 13.08
C ALA A 220 -14.24 7.96 11.55
N GLU A 221 -14.48 6.89 10.83
CA GLU A 221 -14.58 6.89 9.36
C GLU A 221 -15.77 7.73 8.87
N GLY A 222 -16.93 7.59 9.54
CA GLY A 222 -18.11 8.40 9.26
C GLY A 222 -17.89 9.89 9.51
N LEU A 223 -17.13 10.25 10.54
CA LEU A 223 -16.71 11.63 10.77
C LEU A 223 -15.82 12.12 9.62
N ALA A 224 -14.85 11.33 9.17
CA ALA A 224 -14.00 11.69 8.05
C ALA A 224 -14.81 11.89 6.75
N GLN A 225 -15.78 11.03 6.47
CA GLN A 225 -16.70 11.18 5.34
C GLN A 225 -17.54 12.47 5.43
N ARG A 226 -18.00 12.86 6.63
CA ARG A 226 -18.73 14.12 6.84
C ARG A 226 -17.84 15.34 6.65
N ILE A 227 -16.57 15.28 7.09
CA ILE A 227 -15.60 16.35 6.84
C ILE A 227 -15.42 16.56 5.33
N VAL A 228 -15.26 15.48 4.56
CA VAL A 228 -15.14 15.55 3.09
C VAL A 228 -16.37 16.15 2.42
N ARG A 229 -17.57 15.81 2.91
CA ARG A 229 -18.84 16.36 2.42
C ARG A 229 -19.12 17.79 2.88
N GLY A 230 -18.33 18.31 3.83
CA GLY A 230 -18.57 19.61 4.46
C GLY A 230 -19.74 19.62 5.46
N ASP A 231 -20.26 18.48 5.84
CA ASP A 231 -21.37 18.31 6.82
C ASP A 231 -20.86 18.31 8.27
N VAL A 232 -20.04 19.31 8.59
CA VAL A 232 -19.48 19.55 9.92
C VAL A 232 -19.41 21.04 10.20
N PRO A 233 -19.37 21.48 11.48
CA PRO A 233 -19.16 22.87 11.84
C PRO A 233 -17.86 23.44 11.26
N GLU A 234 -17.79 24.77 11.09
CA GLU A 234 -16.67 25.47 10.47
C GLU A 234 -15.29 25.11 11.07
N ASN A 235 -15.25 24.95 12.40
CA ASN A 235 -14.04 24.61 13.13
C ASN A 235 -13.51 23.18 12.86
N LEU A 236 -14.25 22.33 12.15
CA LEU A 236 -13.86 20.96 11.81
C LEU A 236 -13.66 20.74 10.31
N LYS A 237 -14.06 21.68 9.44
CA LYS A 237 -14.00 21.51 7.96
C LYS A 237 -12.60 21.27 7.40
N ASP A 238 -11.60 21.94 8.00
CA ASP A 238 -10.20 21.84 7.57
C ASP A 238 -9.37 20.87 8.42
N ARG A 239 -10.04 20.03 9.21
CA ARG A 239 -9.35 19.06 10.05
C ARG A 239 -9.23 17.70 9.35
N THR A 240 -8.17 17.01 9.71
CA THR A 240 -7.88 15.64 9.30
C THR A 240 -8.13 14.70 10.48
N VAL A 241 -8.75 13.56 10.23
CA VAL A 241 -8.84 12.44 11.19
C VAL A 241 -7.77 11.43 10.84
N PHE A 242 -6.80 11.27 11.73
CA PHE A 242 -5.67 10.38 11.53
C PHE A 242 -5.78 9.16 12.43
N SER A 243 -5.93 7.98 11.87
CA SER A 243 -5.99 6.71 12.60
C SER A 243 -4.58 6.20 12.89
N LEU A 244 -4.25 6.05 14.16
CA LEU A 244 -2.98 5.54 14.64
C LEU A 244 -2.95 4.01 14.53
N ASP A 245 -1.93 3.47 13.88
CA ASP A 245 -1.70 2.03 13.79
C ASP A 245 -0.74 1.57 14.91
N MET A 246 -1.31 1.00 15.96
CA MET A 246 -0.55 0.48 17.10
C MET A 246 0.31 -0.72 16.71
N GLY A 247 -0.14 -1.54 15.76
CA GLY A 247 0.62 -2.68 15.24
C GLY A 247 1.90 -2.22 14.54
N ALA A 248 1.81 -1.21 13.68
CA ALA A 248 2.95 -0.63 12.97
C ALA A 248 3.95 0.04 13.93
N LEU A 249 3.47 0.67 15.01
CA LEU A 249 4.35 1.26 16.04
C LEU A 249 5.19 0.21 16.78
N VAL A 250 4.63 -0.97 17.03
CA VAL A 250 5.27 -2.07 17.78
C VAL A 250 6.09 -2.97 16.85
N ALA A 251 5.67 -3.15 15.60
CA ALA A 251 6.31 -4.05 14.65
C ALA A 251 7.79 -3.71 14.46
N GLY A 252 8.66 -4.71 14.69
CA GLY A 252 10.12 -4.56 14.53
C GLY A 252 10.81 -3.71 15.61
N ALA A 253 10.11 -3.19 16.61
CA ALA A 253 10.75 -2.53 17.75
C ALA A 253 11.41 -3.59 18.65
N LYS A 254 12.74 -3.58 18.69
CA LYS A 254 13.52 -4.53 19.52
C LYS A 254 13.54 -4.13 21.00
N TYR A 255 13.40 -2.85 21.29
CA TYR A 255 13.46 -2.28 22.63
C TYR A 255 12.30 -1.32 22.87
N ARG A 256 11.91 -1.20 24.15
CA ARG A 256 10.87 -0.28 24.63
C ARG A 256 11.11 1.16 24.15
N GLY A 257 12.35 1.64 24.14
CA GLY A 257 12.71 2.99 23.74
C GLY A 257 12.33 3.31 22.29
N GLU A 258 12.44 2.35 21.38
CA GLU A 258 12.09 2.54 19.95
C GLU A 258 10.60 2.82 19.76
N PHE A 259 9.73 2.10 20.44
CA PHE A 259 8.29 2.36 20.43
C PHE A 259 7.96 3.76 20.96
N GLU A 260 8.55 4.14 22.11
CA GLU A 260 8.33 5.46 22.71
C GLU A 260 8.79 6.59 21.78
N GLU A 261 9.90 6.41 21.06
CA GLU A 261 10.41 7.37 20.08
C GLU A 261 9.50 7.50 18.86
N ARG A 262 9.03 6.37 18.30
CA ARG A 262 8.08 6.37 17.20
C ARG A 262 6.78 7.08 17.57
N LEU A 263 6.21 6.77 18.73
CA LEU A 263 5.01 7.42 19.25
C LEU A 263 5.25 8.94 19.48
N LYS A 264 6.37 9.31 20.10
CA LYS A 264 6.75 10.73 20.27
C LYS A 264 6.86 11.45 18.94
N SER A 265 7.40 10.80 17.92
CA SER A 265 7.52 11.34 16.57
C SER A 265 6.15 11.66 15.96
N VAL A 266 5.21 10.69 15.99
CA VAL A 266 3.82 10.90 15.55
C VAL A 266 3.17 12.04 16.31
N LEU A 267 3.25 12.02 17.63
CA LEU A 267 2.64 13.06 18.49
C LEU A 267 3.24 14.45 18.27
N ASN A 268 4.53 14.55 17.96
CA ASN A 268 5.18 15.82 17.62
C ASN A 268 4.66 16.36 16.29
N GLU A 269 4.44 15.50 15.27
CA GLU A 269 3.84 15.92 14.00
C GLU A 269 2.37 16.37 14.21
N VAL A 270 1.60 15.64 15.01
CA VAL A 270 0.24 16.04 15.37
C VAL A 270 0.25 17.40 16.10
N LYS A 271 1.17 17.63 17.04
CA LYS A 271 1.32 18.90 17.75
C LYS A 271 1.69 20.05 16.80
N LYS A 272 2.62 19.84 15.85
CA LYS A 272 3.00 20.83 14.84
C LYS A 272 1.85 21.25 13.92
N SER A 273 0.85 20.40 13.76
CA SER A 273 -0.34 20.71 12.97
C SER A 273 -1.26 21.77 13.62
N GLU A 274 -0.95 22.25 14.84
CA GLU A 274 -1.72 23.26 15.57
C GLU A 274 -3.22 22.92 15.67
N GLY A 275 -3.52 21.64 15.91
CA GLY A 275 -4.87 21.13 16.07
C GLY A 275 -5.61 20.81 14.77
N LYS A 276 -4.96 20.87 13.61
CA LYS A 276 -5.57 20.43 12.35
C LYS A 276 -5.76 18.92 12.27
N ILE A 277 -4.96 18.14 12.99
CA ILE A 277 -5.05 16.69 13.05
C ILE A 277 -5.79 16.27 14.33
N ILE A 278 -6.84 15.47 14.16
CA ILE A 278 -7.54 14.76 15.21
C ILE A 278 -7.04 13.33 15.19
N LEU A 279 -6.41 12.87 16.27
CA LEU A 279 -5.84 11.52 16.34
C LEU A 279 -6.94 10.53 16.73
N PHE A 280 -7.20 9.51 15.92
CA PHE A 280 -8.02 8.38 16.30
C PHE A 280 -7.14 7.27 16.86
N ILE A 281 -7.45 6.81 18.06
CA ILE A 281 -6.71 5.75 18.76
C ILE A 281 -7.70 4.64 19.09
N ASP A 282 -7.62 3.55 18.33
CA ASP A 282 -8.34 2.34 18.68
C ASP A 282 -7.66 1.64 19.85
N GLU A 283 -8.41 0.92 20.65
CA GLU A 283 -7.91 0.28 21.87
C GLU A 283 -7.10 1.25 22.78
N LEU A 284 -7.65 2.44 23.03
CA LEU A 284 -6.98 3.50 23.79
C LEU A 284 -6.36 3.01 25.11
N HIS A 285 -6.96 1.99 25.73
CA HIS A 285 -6.47 1.37 26.97
C HIS A 285 -5.07 0.78 26.84
N THR A 286 -4.67 0.32 25.65
CA THR A 286 -3.33 -0.26 25.39
C THR A 286 -2.23 0.78 25.58
N ILE A 287 -2.52 2.04 25.24
CA ILE A 287 -1.58 3.15 25.40
C ILE A 287 -1.56 3.68 26.84
N VAL A 288 -2.74 3.75 27.49
CA VAL A 288 -2.92 4.43 28.78
C VAL A 288 -2.71 3.47 29.95
N GLY A 289 -3.01 2.19 29.77
CA GLY A 289 -3.00 1.16 30.82
C GLY A 289 -1.72 0.36 30.96
N ALA A 290 -0.84 0.43 30.00
CA ALA A 290 0.35 -0.43 29.88
C ALA A 290 1.41 -0.27 31.01
N GLY A 291 1.32 0.78 31.83
CA GLY A 291 2.32 1.09 32.87
C GLY A 291 2.24 0.28 34.17
N LYS A 292 1.32 -0.70 34.30
CA LYS A 292 1.10 -1.42 35.57
C LYS A 292 1.70 -2.84 35.64
N THR A 293 2.18 -3.38 34.54
CA THR A 293 2.87 -4.67 34.51
C THR A 293 4.34 -4.44 34.20
N ASP A 294 5.23 -5.11 34.95
CA ASP A 294 6.69 -5.09 34.71
C ASP A 294 6.98 -5.49 33.24
N GLY A 295 7.50 -4.53 32.48
CA GLY A 295 7.80 -4.71 31.04
C GLY A 295 6.78 -4.14 30.07
N ALA A 296 5.63 -3.61 30.50
CA ALA A 296 4.63 -3.01 29.62
C ALA A 296 4.99 -1.57 29.21
N MET A 297 4.60 -1.21 27.97
CA MET A 297 4.90 0.10 27.34
C MET A 297 4.09 1.22 28.00
N ASP A 298 4.73 2.18 28.66
CA ASP A 298 4.05 3.31 29.31
C ASP A 298 3.97 4.54 28.38
N ALA A 299 3.15 4.44 27.36
CA ALA A 299 2.85 5.57 26.47
C ALA A 299 1.92 6.60 27.11
N GLY A 300 1.25 6.23 28.22
CA GLY A 300 0.37 7.14 28.96
C GLY A 300 1.10 8.37 29.49
N ASN A 301 2.34 8.23 29.92
CA ASN A 301 3.15 9.35 30.41
C ASN A 301 3.53 10.36 29.31
N ILE A 302 3.47 9.96 28.04
CA ILE A 302 3.70 10.84 26.90
C ILE A 302 2.42 11.57 26.50
N LEU A 303 1.29 10.86 26.47
CA LEU A 303 -0.01 11.39 26.06
C LEU A 303 -0.65 12.32 27.12
N LYS A 304 -0.59 11.94 28.39
CA LYS A 304 -1.22 12.69 29.48
C LYS A 304 -0.84 14.18 29.54
N PRO A 305 0.44 14.57 29.45
CA PRO A 305 0.83 15.98 29.45
C PRO A 305 0.29 16.75 28.24
N MET A 306 0.27 16.14 27.04
CA MET A 306 -0.22 16.78 25.82
C MET A 306 -1.72 16.98 25.84
N LEU A 307 -2.48 15.99 26.32
CA LEU A 307 -3.92 16.10 26.56
C LEU A 307 -4.21 17.15 27.63
N ALA A 308 -3.40 17.20 28.70
CA ALA A 308 -3.57 18.16 29.79
C ALA A 308 -3.38 19.61 29.33
N ARG A 309 -2.44 19.85 28.43
CA ARG A 309 -2.18 21.19 27.87
C ARG A 309 -3.10 21.55 26.70
N GLY A 310 -3.91 20.62 26.20
CA GLY A 310 -4.77 20.82 25.03
C GLY A 310 -3.98 20.87 23.71
N GLU A 311 -2.79 20.32 23.71
CA GLU A 311 -1.91 20.23 22.51
C GLU A 311 -2.31 19.09 21.58
N LEU A 312 -3.15 18.18 22.07
CA LEU A 312 -3.63 17.00 21.35
C LEU A 312 -5.15 16.96 21.37
N HIS A 313 -5.75 16.75 20.21
CA HIS A 313 -7.15 16.37 20.04
C HIS A 313 -7.20 14.91 19.63
N CYS A 314 -7.95 14.10 20.38
CA CYS A 314 -8.08 12.70 20.03
C CYS A 314 -9.50 12.16 20.20
N ILE A 315 -9.80 11.12 19.45
CA ILE A 315 -10.96 10.24 19.58
C ILE A 315 -10.40 8.90 20.03
N GLY A 316 -10.78 8.42 21.20
CA GLY A 316 -10.41 7.09 21.69
C GLY A 316 -11.53 6.09 21.41
N ALA A 317 -11.18 4.82 21.27
CA ALA A 317 -12.14 3.71 21.29
C ALA A 317 -11.67 2.66 22.29
N THR A 318 -12.60 2.09 23.07
CA THR A 318 -12.30 1.08 24.10
C THR A 318 -13.58 0.36 24.52
N THR A 319 -13.47 -0.69 25.34
CA THR A 319 -14.63 -1.32 25.98
C THR A 319 -15.02 -0.60 27.28
N LEU A 320 -16.20 -0.89 27.82
CA LEU A 320 -16.67 -0.28 29.06
C LEU A 320 -15.80 -0.65 30.26
N ASP A 321 -15.38 -1.91 30.35
CA ASP A 321 -14.57 -2.39 31.45
C ASP A 321 -13.17 -1.77 31.44
N GLU A 322 -12.55 -1.66 30.27
CA GLU A 322 -11.25 -1.01 30.09
C GLU A 322 -11.31 0.50 30.34
N TYR A 323 -12.41 1.15 29.90
CA TYR A 323 -12.63 2.56 30.22
C TYR A 323 -12.67 2.80 31.72
N ARG A 324 -13.44 2.00 32.47
CA ARG A 324 -13.52 2.08 33.93
C ARG A 324 -12.19 1.78 34.61
N GLN A 325 -11.46 0.83 34.10
CA GLN A 325 -10.20 0.39 34.70
C GLN A 325 -9.06 1.40 34.48
N TYR A 326 -8.93 1.97 33.29
CA TYR A 326 -7.73 2.71 32.85
C TYR A 326 -7.96 4.21 32.68
N ILE A 327 -9.17 4.67 32.35
CA ILE A 327 -9.44 6.08 32.03
C ILE A 327 -10.20 6.77 33.17
N GLU A 328 -11.28 6.17 33.63
CA GLU A 328 -12.14 6.77 34.68
C GLU A 328 -11.41 6.91 36.03
N LYS A 329 -10.53 5.95 36.34
CA LYS A 329 -9.72 5.98 37.58
C LYS A 329 -8.56 6.96 37.54
N ASP A 330 -8.22 7.51 36.39
CA ASP A 330 -7.16 8.49 36.23
C ASP A 330 -7.75 9.92 36.17
N PRO A 331 -7.59 10.75 37.22
CA PRO A 331 -8.20 12.08 37.27
C PRO A 331 -7.73 13.04 36.17
N ALA A 332 -6.54 12.80 35.60
CA ALA A 332 -6.01 13.61 34.49
C ALA A 332 -6.71 13.31 33.19
N LEU A 333 -7.02 12.04 32.94
CA LEU A 333 -7.73 11.58 31.73
C LEU A 333 -9.24 11.82 31.86
N GLU A 334 -9.84 11.54 33.00
CA GLU A 334 -11.27 11.70 33.23
C GLU A 334 -11.73 13.16 33.00
N ARG A 335 -10.88 14.14 33.31
CA ARG A 335 -11.15 15.57 33.06
C ARG A 335 -11.00 15.99 31.60
N ARG A 336 -10.46 15.13 30.73
CA ARG A 336 -10.16 15.43 29.31
C ARG A 336 -11.02 14.64 28.34
N PHE A 337 -11.41 13.46 28.73
CA PHE A 337 -12.23 12.57 27.90
C PHE A 337 -13.72 12.70 28.26
N GLN A 338 -14.56 12.53 27.24
CA GLN A 338 -16.02 12.46 27.37
C GLN A 338 -16.49 11.14 26.75
N PRO A 339 -17.13 10.26 27.54
CA PRO A 339 -17.63 8.99 27.03
C PRO A 339 -18.78 9.19 26.03
N VAL A 340 -18.78 8.40 24.98
CA VAL A 340 -19.84 8.23 23.99
C VAL A 340 -20.17 6.74 23.92
N GLN A 341 -21.33 6.38 24.40
CA GLN A 341 -21.79 4.99 24.36
C GLN A 341 -22.08 4.58 22.91
N VAL A 342 -21.60 3.42 22.52
CA VAL A 342 -21.81 2.79 21.22
C VAL A 342 -22.42 1.43 21.47
N ASP A 343 -23.73 1.37 21.36
CA ASP A 343 -24.46 0.14 21.60
C ASP A 343 -24.43 -0.78 20.38
N GLU A 344 -24.64 -2.07 20.60
CA GLU A 344 -24.87 -3.06 19.54
C GLU A 344 -26.10 -2.64 18.72
N PRO A 345 -26.00 -2.59 17.37
CA PRO A 345 -27.14 -2.27 16.53
C PRO A 345 -28.20 -3.38 16.59
N THR A 346 -29.45 -3.02 16.36
CA THR A 346 -30.52 -3.99 16.22
C THR A 346 -30.34 -4.86 14.97
N VAL A 347 -31.10 -5.96 14.88
CA VAL A 347 -31.11 -6.81 13.67
C VAL A 347 -31.54 -5.99 12.44
N GLU A 348 -32.55 -5.11 12.57
CA GLU A 348 -33.04 -4.23 11.51
C GLU A 348 -31.97 -3.23 11.06
N ASP A 349 -31.27 -2.62 12.00
CA ASP A 349 -30.16 -1.72 11.71
C ASP A 349 -29.02 -2.46 11.01
N THR A 350 -28.71 -3.67 11.48
CA THR A 350 -27.69 -4.54 10.88
C THR A 350 -28.05 -4.92 9.43
N ILE A 351 -29.31 -5.28 9.14
CA ILE A 351 -29.75 -5.52 7.76
C ILE A 351 -29.52 -4.29 6.89
N SER A 352 -29.80 -3.09 7.43
CA SER A 352 -29.58 -1.83 6.72
C SER A 352 -28.09 -1.57 6.45
N ILE A 353 -27.23 -1.88 7.41
CA ILE A 353 -25.76 -1.82 7.28
C ILE A 353 -25.30 -2.79 6.19
N LEU A 354 -25.72 -4.05 6.24
CA LEU A 354 -25.36 -5.07 5.26
C LEU A 354 -25.82 -4.70 3.84
N ARG A 355 -27.00 -4.12 3.68
CA ARG A 355 -27.48 -3.60 2.39
C ARG A 355 -26.58 -2.50 1.84
N GLY A 356 -26.07 -1.63 2.69
CA GLY A 356 -25.13 -0.59 2.28
C GLY A 356 -23.74 -1.11 1.91
N LEU A 357 -23.31 -2.21 2.51
CA LEU A 357 -22.02 -2.86 2.23
C LEU A 357 -22.11 -3.84 1.05
N LYS A 358 -23.30 -4.29 0.71
CA LYS A 358 -23.56 -5.34 -0.29
C LYS A 358 -22.77 -5.18 -1.58
N GLU A 359 -22.85 -4.02 -2.22
CA GLU A 359 -22.21 -3.77 -3.52
C GLU A 359 -20.69 -3.96 -3.47
N ARG A 360 -20.04 -3.54 -2.38
CA ARG A 360 -18.59 -3.71 -2.19
C ARG A 360 -18.19 -5.16 -2.04
N TYR A 361 -18.97 -5.94 -1.28
CA TYR A 361 -18.74 -7.38 -1.12
C TYR A 361 -19.01 -8.14 -2.41
N GLU A 362 -20.07 -7.77 -3.17
CA GLU A 362 -20.34 -8.33 -4.50
C GLU A 362 -19.17 -8.09 -5.47
N ILE A 363 -18.64 -6.87 -5.49
CA ILE A 363 -17.48 -6.52 -6.34
C ILE A 363 -16.22 -7.26 -5.90
N TYR A 364 -15.94 -7.31 -4.59
CA TYR A 364 -14.74 -7.93 -4.06
C TYR A 364 -14.71 -9.44 -4.32
N HIS A 365 -15.82 -10.14 -4.06
CA HIS A 365 -15.90 -11.58 -4.22
C HIS A 365 -16.34 -12.03 -5.62
N GLY A 366 -16.82 -11.12 -6.47
CA GLY A 366 -17.34 -11.45 -7.80
C GLY A 366 -18.60 -12.33 -7.73
N VAL A 367 -19.40 -12.22 -6.66
CA VAL A 367 -20.63 -12.96 -6.42
C VAL A 367 -21.80 -12.01 -6.29
N ARG A 368 -23.03 -12.52 -6.52
CA ARG A 368 -24.26 -11.77 -6.26
C ARG A 368 -24.84 -12.16 -4.91
N ILE A 369 -25.12 -11.18 -4.07
CA ILE A 369 -25.71 -11.40 -2.74
C ILE A 369 -27.19 -11.05 -2.78
N HIS A 370 -28.06 -12.03 -2.52
CA HIS A 370 -29.51 -11.80 -2.45
C HIS A 370 -29.89 -11.12 -1.13
N ASP A 371 -30.94 -10.29 -1.14
CA ASP A 371 -31.40 -9.59 0.06
C ASP A 371 -31.79 -10.57 1.19
N ASN A 372 -32.36 -11.71 0.83
CA ASN A 372 -32.68 -12.77 1.79
C ASN A 372 -31.44 -13.33 2.52
N ALA A 373 -30.28 -13.35 1.87
CA ALA A 373 -29.02 -13.77 2.49
C ALA A 373 -28.56 -12.73 3.54
N LEU A 374 -28.72 -11.43 3.27
CA LEU A 374 -28.43 -10.36 4.23
C LEU A 374 -29.32 -10.46 5.47
N VAL A 375 -30.63 -10.66 5.25
CA VAL A 375 -31.60 -10.86 6.34
C VAL A 375 -31.27 -12.12 7.14
N ALA A 376 -30.93 -13.22 6.46
CA ALA A 376 -30.54 -14.46 7.11
C ALA A 376 -29.23 -14.28 7.92
N ALA A 377 -28.22 -13.63 7.36
CA ALA A 377 -26.96 -13.38 8.05
C ALA A 377 -27.14 -12.57 9.34
N ALA A 378 -27.92 -11.49 9.31
CA ALA A 378 -28.22 -10.71 10.49
C ALA A 378 -29.01 -11.52 11.53
N THR A 379 -30.08 -12.20 11.12
CA THR A 379 -30.97 -12.91 12.03
C THR A 379 -30.32 -14.17 12.63
N LEU A 380 -29.59 -14.95 11.81
CA LEU A 380 -28.97 -16.19 12.28
C LEU A 380 -27.72 -15.90 13.12
N SER A 381 -26.92 -14.90 12.75
CA SER A 381 -25.76 -14.51 13.57
C SER A 381 -26.21 -13.99 14.94
N ASP A 382 -27.26 -13.19 15.00
CA ASP A 382 -27.85 -12.73 16.26
C ASP A 382 -28.30 -13.89 17.16
N ARG A 383 -28.97 -14.87 16.55
CA ARG A 383 -29.57 -16.01 17.27
C ARG A 383 -28.53 -17.05 17.72
N TYR A 384 -27.55 -17.35 16.92
CA TYR A 384 -26.66 -18.51 17.13
C TYR A 384 -25.23 -18.16 17.50
N ILE A 385 -24.74 -16.93 17.23
CA ILE A 385 -23.41 -16.47 17.59
C ILE A 385 -23.54 -15.54 18.79
N THR A 386 -23.29 -16.09 19.98
CA THR A 386 -23.53 -15.39 21.26
C THR A 386 -22.30 -14.76 21.87
N ASP A 387 -21.13 -15.11 21.40
CA ASP A 387 -19.83 -14.64 21.87
C ASP A 387 -19.27 -13.43 21.10
N ARG A 388 -20.02 -12.96 20.09
CA ARG A 388 -19.68 -11.79 19.26
C ARG A 388 -20.89 -10.89 19.06
N PHE A 389 -20.64 -9.64 18.65
CA PHE A 389 -21.66 -8.61 18.54
C PHE A 389 -21.97 -8.23 17.09
N LEU A 390 -23.18 -7.74 16.84
CA LEU A 390 -23.58 -7.13 15.59
C LEU A 390 -22.89 -5.75 15.44
N PRO A 391 -22.59 -5.28 14.24
CA PRO A 391 -22.82 -5.93 12.95
C PRO A 391 -21.69 -6.89 12.52
N ASP A 392 -20.58 -6.95 13.24
CA ASP A 392 -19.36 -7.66 12.86
C ASP A 392 -19.60 -9.15 12.58
N LYS A 393 -20.28 -9.87 13.49
CA LYS A 393 -20.62 -11.29 13.29
C LYS A 393 -21.48 -11.56 12.05
N ALA A 394 -22.32 -10.60 11.64
CA ALA A 394 -23.15 -10.75 10.45
C ALA A 394 -22.36 -10.42 9.16
N ILE A 395 -21.45 -9.46 9.22
CA ILE A 395 -20.53 -9.12 8.14
C ILE A 395 -19.60 -10.31 7.86
N ASP A 396 -18.98 -10.86 8.90
CA ASP A 396 -18.11 -12.05 8.78
C ASP A 396 -18.84 -13.24 8.16
N LEU A 397 -20.10 -13.46 8.54
CA LEU A 397 -20.89 -14.56 7.99
C LEU A 397 -21.16 -14.39 6.49
N ILE A 398 -21.35 -13.17 6.01
CA ILE A 398 -21.48 -12.88 4.57
C ILE A 398 -20.15 -13.07 3.86
N ASP A 399 -19.08 -12.56 4.43
CA ASP A 399 -17.72 -12.65 3.86
C ASP A 399 -17.30 -14.11 3.69
N GLU A 400 -17.50 -14.93 4.74
CA GLU A 400 -17.23 -16.37 4.71
C GLU A 400 -18.11 -17.09 3.69
N ALA A 401 -19.41 -16.80 3.65
CA ALA A 401 -20.33 -17.43 2.71
C ALA A 401 -19.98 -17.10 1.25
N CYS A 402 -19.59 -15.85 0.96
CA CYS A 402 -19.14 -15.44 -0.36
C CYS A 402 -17.84 -16.14 -0.76
N SER A 403 -16.90 -16.28 0.18
CA SER A 403 -15.63 -16.99 -0.03
C SER A 403 -15.86 -18.47 -0.29
N ASP A 404 -16.78 -19.10 0.47
CA ASP A 404 -17.13 -20.52 0.31
C ASP A 404 -17.79 -20.81 -1.06
N VAL A 405 -18.69 -19.93 -1.50
CA VAL A 405 -19.29 -20.00 -2.84
C VAL A 405 -18.22 -19.97 -3.93
N ASN A 406 -17.22 -19.10 -3.79
CA ASN A 406 -16.10 -19.02 -4.74
C ASN A 406 -15.23 -20.27 -4.74
N LEU A 407 -14.88 -20.80 -3.57
CA LEU A 407 -14.09 -22.03 -3.42
C LEU A 407 -14.78 -23.25 -4.04
N HIS A 408 -16.10 -23.36 -3.88
CA HIS A 408 -16.89 -24.48 -4.39
C HIS A 408 -17.34 -24.31 -5.84
N ASN A 409 -17.12 -23.15 -6.45
CA ASN A 409 -17.45 -22.90 -7.85
C ASN A 409 -16.37 -23.51 -8.78
N LYS A 410 -16.53 -24.82 -9.08
CA LYS A 410 -15.65 -25.55 -10.00
C LYS A 410 -15.50 -24.88 -11.38
N THR A 411 -16.51 -24.14 -11.80
CA THR A 411 -16.54 -23.43 -13.08
C THR A 411 -15.57 -22.25 -13.06
N LEU A 412 -15.53 -21.49 -11.95
CA LEU A 412 -14.59 -20.36 -11.77
C LEU A 412 -13.14 -20.87 -11.69
N ALA A 413 -12.89 -21.95 -10.94
CA ALA A 413 -11.57 -22.56 -10.83
C ALA A 413 -11.07 -23.02 -12.21
N ARG A 414 -11.94 -23.66 -13.01
CA ARG A 414 -11.61 -24.12 -14.35
C ARG A 414 -11.37 -22.97 -15.34
N GLU A 415 -12.13 -21.88 -15.22
CA GLU A 415 -11.92 -20.66 -16.01
C GLU A 415 -10.54 -20.05 -15.76
N VAL A 416 -10.11 -19.97 -14.50
CA VAL A 416 -8.78 -19.47 -14.12
C VAL A 416 -7.67 -20.37 -14.68
N GLU A 417 -7.85 -21.70 -14.65
CA GLU A 417 -6.91 -22.64 -15.24
C GLU A 417 -6.81 -22.47 -16.76
N VAL A 418 -7.95 -22.37 -17.44
CA VAL A 418 -8.01 -22.18 -18.90
C VAL A 418 -7.34 -20.87 -19.31
N LYS A 419 -7.57 -19.78 -18.58
CA LYS A 419 -6.90 -18.49 -18.80
C LYS A 419 -5.38 -18.59 -18.64
N LYS A 420 -4.90 -19.27 -17.59
CA LYS A 420 -3.46 -19.50 -17.37
C LYS A 420 -2.84 -20.36 -18.47
N GLU A 421 -3.53 -21.40 -18.91
CA GLU A 421 -3.07 -22.27 -20.01
C GLU A 421 -2.98 -21.49 -21.33
N LEU A 422 -3.96 -20.61 -21.60
CA LEU A 422 -3.92 -19.70 -22.76
C LEU A 422 -2.72 -18.74 -22.71
N GLU A 423 -2.47 -18.11 -21.56
CA GLU A 423 -1.31 -17.22 -21.37
C GLU A 423 0.02 -17.97 -21.56
N ALA A 424 0.11 -19.20 -21.07
CA ALA A 424 1.31 -20.03 -21.24
C ALA A 424 1.56 -20.38 -22.71
N LEU A 425 0.50 -20.74 -23.43
CA LEU A 425 0.57 -21.03 -24.87
C LEU A 425 0.93 -19.78 -25.69
N GLU A 426 0.40 -18.61 -25.32
CA GLU A 426 0.77 -17.34 -25.94
C GLU A 426 2.27 -17.03 -25.76
N LYS A 427 2.83 -17.25 -24.55
CA LYS A 427 4.27 -17.08 -24.29
C LYS A 427 5.12 -18.11 -25.06
N GLU A 428 4.71 -19.36 -25.07
CA GLU A 428 5.42 -20.40 -25.83
C GLU A 428 5.45 -20.06 -27.33
N ARG A 429 4.33 -19.56 -27.84
CA ARG A 429 4.22 -19.10 -29.22
C ARG A 429 5.15 -17.93 -29.54
N GLU A 430 5.21 -16.92 -28.62
CA GLU A 430 6.14 -15.79 -28.75
C GLU A 430 7.60 -16.26 -28.79
N ASN A 431 7.98 -17.17 -27.92
CA ASN A 431 9.35 -17.72 -27.87
C ASN A 431 9.71 -18.47 -29.16
N LEU A 432 8.81 -19.30 -29.69
CA LEU A 432 9.01 -20.00 -30.95
C LEU A 432 9.12 -19.05 -32.15
N MET A 433 8.50 -17.87 -32.08
CA MET A 433 8.59 -16.83 -33.11
C MET A 433 9.92 -16.06 -33.09
N VAL A 434 10.52 -15.91 -31.90
CA VAL A 434 11.82 -15.21 -31.74
C VAL A 434 12.98 -16.03 -32.29
N GLU A 435 12.88 -17.35 -32.26
CA GLU A 435 13.93 -18.28 -32.77
C GLU A 435 13.95 -18.44 -34.31
N ALA A 436 12.91 -17.98 -35.00
CA ALA A 436 12.81 -18.07 -36.45
C ALA A 436 13.39 -16.84 -37.16
N ASN A 437 14.46 -17.06 -37.92
CA ASN A 437 15.38 -16.15 -38.61
C ASN A 437 14.78 -14.95 -39.37
N ASP A 438 15.62 -13.90 -39.51
CA ASP A 438 15.52 -12.54 -40.12
C ASP A 438 14.81 -12.35 -41.47
N ARG A 439 14.42 -13.41 -42.18
CA ARG A 439 13.66 -13.31 -43.44
C ARG A 439 12.18 -13.03 -43.26
N ASP A 440 11.67 -13.13 -42.02
CA ASP A 440 10.25 -13.05 -41.73
C ASP A 440 9.82 -11.75 -40.99
N TYR A 441 10.66 -10.72 -40.90
CA TYR A 441 10.34 -9.48 -40.16
C TYR A 441 8.98 -8.85 -40.54
N LYS A 442 8.66 -8.82 -41.83
CA LYS A 442 7.34 -8.33 -42.28
C LYS A 442 6.20 -9.24 -41.82
N ARG A 443 6.43 -10.54 -41.85
CA ARG A 443 5.48 -11.58 -41.45
C ARG A 443 5.30 -11.56 -39.93
N GLN A 444 6.40 -11.43 -39.16
CA GLN A 444 6.38 -11.25 -37.72
C GLN A 444 5.63 -9.98 -37.28
N THR A 445 5.84 -8.87 -38.00
CA THR A 445 5.13 -7.60 -37.69
C THR A 445 3.63 -7.72 -37.95
N THR A 446 3.24 -8.40 -39.05
CA THR A 446 1.81 -8.61 -39.33
C THR A 446 1.15 -9.56 -38.33
N LEU A 447 1.86 -10.62 -37.91
CA LEU A 447 1.40 -11.54 -36.87
C LEU A 447 1.26 -10.84 -35.52
N LYS A 448 2.23 -10.03 -35.14
CA LYS A 448 2.21 -9.24 -33.89
C LYS A 448 1.05 -8.24 -33.89
N ASN A 449 0.82 -7.56 -35.00
CA ASN A 449 -0.32 -6.62 -35.13
C ASN A 449 -1.67 -7.36 -35.06
N ASN A 450 -1.77 -8.53 -35.68
CA ASN A 450 -2.95 -9.39 -35.57
C ASN A 450 -3.19 -9.85 -34.13
N GLU A 451 -2.14 -10.20 -33.38
CA GLU A 451 -2.21 -10.60 -31.99
C GLU A 451 -2.62 -9.46 -31.03
N GLN A 452 -2.04 -8.28 -31.24
CA GLN A 452 -2.43 -7.09 -30.50
C GLN A 452 -3.92 -6.77 -30.71
N ARG A 453 -4.38 -6.85 -31.95
CA ARG A 453 -5.78 -6.61 -32.29
C ARG A 453 -6.71 -7.66 -31.67
N GLN A 454 -6.34 -8.94 -31.68
CA GLN A 454 -7.10 -10.00 -30.98
C GLN A 454 -7.19 -9.73 -29.47
N THR A 455 -6.11 -9.25 -28.85
CA THR A 455 -6.09 -8.92 -27.41
C THR A 455 -6.99 -7.73 -27.09
N GLU A 456 -6.98 -6.70 -27.93
CA GLU A 456 -7.88 -5.54 -27.80
C GLU A 456 -9.34 -5.96 -27.91
N ILE A 457 -9.68 -6.76 -28.91
CA ILE A 457 -11.05 -7.25 -29.12
C ILE A 457 -11.54 -8.07 -27.91
N ARG A 458 -10.68 -8.92 -27.35
CA ARG A 458 -11.01 -9.70 -26.14
C ARG A 458 -11.29 -8.80 -24.95
N ARG A 459 -10.49 -7.72 -24.75
CA ARG A 459 -10.74 -6.73 -23.71
C ARG A 459 -12.05 -5.98 -23.90
N GLU A 460 -12.36 -5.60 -25.14
CA GLU A 460 -13.63 -4.93 -25.46
C GLU A 460 -14.82 -5.87 -25.30
N LEU A 461 -14.70 -7.14 -25.66
CA LEU A 461 -15.72 -8.16 -25.40
C LEU A 461 -15.99 -8.34 -23.92
N ASN A 462 -14.96 -8.37 -23.06
CA ASN A 462 -15.14 -8.46 -21.62
C ASN A 462 -15.86 -7.22 -21.04
N LYS A 463 -15.52 -6.01 -21.55
CA LYS A 463 -16.24 -4.79 -21.15
C LYS A 463 -17.71 -4.83 -21.59
N LEU A 464 -17.97 -5.21 -22.84
CA LEU A 464 -19.32 -5.31 -23.37
C LEU A 464 -20.15 -6.37 -22.65
N THR A 465 -19.52 -7.44 -22.17
CA THR A 465 -20.17 -8.46 -21.35
C THR A 465 -20.56 -7.91 -19.99
N ALA A 466 -19.66 -7.16 -19.33
CA ALA A 466 -19.96 -6.50 -18.07
C ALA A 466 -21.07 -5.43 -18.22
N GLU A 467 -21.06 -4.68 -19.34
CA GLU A 467 -22.13 -3.73 -19.67
C GLU A 467 -23.45 -4.45 -19.94
N HIS A 468 -23.44 -5.56 -20.66
CA HIS A 468 -24.61 -6.39 -20.94
C HIS A 468 -25.25 -6.86 -19.63
N ASP A 469 -24.43 -7.38 -18.69
CA ASP A 469 -24.90 -7.86 -17.40
C ASP A 469 -25.51 -6.74 -16.54
N SER A 470 -24.98 -5.51 -16.66
CA SER A 470 -25.54 -4.34 -15.99
C SER A 470 -26.87 -3.86 -16.59
N LEU A 471 -27.14 -4.16 -17.87
CA LEU A 471 -28.34 -3.75 -18.58
C LEU A 471 -29.50 -4.76 -18.45
N MET A 472 -29.21 -6.01 -18.10
CA MET A 472 -30.18 -7.14 -18.05
C MET A 472 -31.27 -7.02 -16.98
N GLY A 473 -31.26 -6.00 -16.13
CA GLY A 473 -32.26 -5.84 -15.05
C GLY A 473 -33.32 -4.75 -15.28
N ASN A 474 -33.31 -4.02 -16.41
CA ASN A 474 -34.18 -2.85 -16.59
C ASN A 474 -34.93 -2.90 -17.94
N PRO A 475 -36.27 -2.97 -17.95
CA PRO A 475 -37.06 -3.04 -19.19
C PRO A 475 -36.94 -1.80 -20.12
N ALA A 476 -36.37 -0.70 -19.63
CA ALA A 476 -36.14 0.51 -20.43
C ALA A 476 -34.87 0.45 -21.32
N THR A 477 -34.08 -0.63 -21.25
CA THR A 477 -32.75 -0.73 -21.89
C THR A 477 -32.70 -1.69 -23.07
N THR A 478 -33.84 -2.12 -23.61
CA THR A 478 -33.95 -3.13 -24.70
C THR A 478 -33.14 -2.75 -25.95
N GLU A 479 -33.12 -1.46 -26.31
CA GLU A 479 -32.40 -0.95 -27.47
C GLU A 479 -30.87 -0.94 -27.24
N ALA A 480 -30.44 -0.60 -26.02
CA ALA A 480 -29.04 -0.65 -25.60
C ALA A 480 -28.52 -2.10 -25.50
N LEU A 481 -29.36 -3.03 -25.08
CA LEU A 481 -29.06 -4.46 -25.02
C LEU A 481 -28.82 -5.04 -26.43
N ALA A 482 -29.74 -4.75 -27.36
CA ALA A 482 -29.63 -5.16 -28.76
C ALA A 482 -28.37 -4.58 -29.45
N ALA A 483 -28.05 -3.32 -29.16
CA ALA A 483 -26.82 -2.69 -29.68
C ALA A 483 -25.55 -3.31 -29.09
N ASN A 484 -25.55 -3.70 -27.83
CA ASN A 484 -24.43 -4.39 -27.17
C ASN A 484 -24.26 -5.80 -27.75
N GLU A 485 -25.33 -6.58 -27.91
CA GLU A 485 -25.31 -7.90 -28.53
C GLU A 485 -24.80 -7.85 -29.98
N GLN A 486 -25.22 -6.83 -30.75
CA GLN A 486 -24.73 -6.62 -32.11
C GLN A 486 -23.21 -6.32 -32.13
N ARG A 487 -22.70 -5.52 -31.20
CA ARG A 487 -21.26 -5.23 -31.08
C ARG A 487 -20.47 -6.48 -30.68
N GLN A 488 -20.98 -7.27 -29.74
CA GLN A 488 -20.38 -8.54 -29.35
C GLN A 488 -20.31 -9.52 -30.55
N SER A 489 -21.40 -9.61 -31.31
CA SER A 489 -21.46 -10.43 -32.53
C SER A 489 -20.42 -9.97 -33.57
N ASN A 490 -20.27 -8.67 -33.79
CA ASN A 490 -19.29 -8.13 -34.71
C ASN A 490 -17.84 -8.42 -34.28
N PHE A 491 -17.54 -8.27 -33.00
CA PHE A 491 -16.22 -8.59 -32.45
C PHE A 491 -15.88 -10.08 -32.51
N ARG A 492 -16.86 -10.94 -32.29
CA ARG A 492 -16.68 -12.40 -32.47
C ARG A 492 -16.35 -12.74 -33.93
N ARG A 493 -17.04 -12.12 -34.89
CA ARG A 493 -16.78 -12.30 -36.31
C ARG A 493 -15.39 -11.76 -36.74
N GLU A 494 -14.98 -10.62 -36.19
CA GLU A 494 -13.64 -10.05 -36.39
C GLU A 494 -12.54 -10.98 -35.85
N LEU A 495 -12.76 -11.59 -34.66
CA LEU A 495 -11.86 -12.59 -34.09
C LEU A 495 -11.71 -13.83 -34.99
N GLU A 496 -12.79 -14.28 -35.59
CA GLU A 496 -12.79 -15.42 -36.51
C GLU A 496 -12.03 -15.11 -37.80
N ASN A 497 -12.21 -13.92 -38.37
CA ASN A 497 -11.47 -13.43 -39.52
C ASN A 497 -9.96 -13.33 -39.26
N LEU A 498 -9.58 -12.72 -38.12
CA LEU A 498 -8.18 -12.61 -37.71
C LEU A 498 -7.52 -13.98 -37.46
N ALA A 499 -8.28 -14.95 -36.97
CA ALA A 499 -7.81 -16.33 -36.84
C ALA A 499 -7.56 -16.97 -38.23
N GLY A 500 -8.43 -16.73 -39.20
CA GLY A 500 -8.28 -17.20 -40.58
C GLY A 500 -7.10 -16.56 -41.35
N GLU A 501 -6.88 -15.25 -41.15
CA GLU A 501 -5.72 -14.54 -41.70
C GLU A 501 -4.41 -15.07 -41.11
N ARG A 502 -4.40 -15.33 -39.81
CA ARG A 502 -3.26 -15.94 -39.13
C ARG A 502 -2.94 -17.32 -39.69
N GLU A 503 -3.94 -18.11 -40.03
CA GLU A 503 -3.76 -19.43 -40.64
C GLU A 503 -3.06 -19.36 -41.99
N LYS A 504 -3.46 -18.42 -42.84
CA LYS A 504 -2.82 -18.17 -44.13
C LYS A 504 -1.37 -17.74 -43.98
N LEU A 505 -1.07 -16.88 -42.99
CA LEU A 505 0.29 -16.43 -42.68
C LEU A 505 1.18 -17.54 -42.14
N LEU A 506 0.62 -18.54 -41.46
CA LEU A 506 1.36 -19.68 -40.92
C LEU A 506 1.59 -20.80 -41.94
N SER A 507 0.79 -20.89 -43.03
CA SER A 507 0.85 -21.93 -44.02
C SER A 507 1.94 -21.76 -45.11
N ASP A 508 2.63 -20.61 -45.16
CA ASP A 508 3.72 -20.32 -46.09
C ASP A 508 5.10 -20.66 -45.51
N GLU A 509 5.78 -21.57 -46.11
CA GLU A 509 7.10 -22.19 -45.95
C GLU A 509 8.07 -21.75 -44.84
N GLY A 510 8.40 -22.69 -43.93
CA GLY A 510 9.48 -22.70 -42.97
C GLY A 510 9.64 -24.05 -42.30
N SER A 511 10.64 -24.29 -41.48
CA SER A 511 11.05 -25.61 -41.01
C SER A 511 9.91 -26.44 -40.36
N SER A 512 9.74 -27.67 -40.82
CA SER A 512 8.60 -28.58 -40.55
C SER A 512 8.27 -28.79 -39.08
N ARG A 513 9.23 -28.74 -38.15
CA ARG A 513 9.04 -29.00 -36.72
C ARG A 513 8.36 -27.82 -35.98
N ASP A 514 8.74 -26.60 -36.29
CA ASP A 514 8.18 -25.42 -35.63
C ASP A 514 6.75 -25.17 -36.09
N TYR A 515 6.44 -25.53 -37.36
CA TYR A 515 5.06 -25.45 -37.88
C TYR A 515 4.14 -26.51 -37.27
N GLU A 516 4.61 -27.74 -37.05
CA GLU A 516 3.85 -28.77 -36.36
C GLU A 516 3.53 -28.33 -34.91
N ARG A 517 4.49 -27.71 -34.22
CA ARG A 517 4.30 -27.22 -32.88
C ARG A 517 3.34 -26.00 -32.85
N LEU A 518 3.52 -25.03 -33.74
CA LEU A 518 2.63 -23.90 -33.91
C LEU A 518 1.19 -24.32 -34.25
N ALA A 519 1.03 -25.32 -35.12
CA ALA A 519 -0.27 -25.89 -35.45
C ALA A 519 -0.93 -26.58 -34.23
N SER A 520 -0.15 -27.28 -33.41
CA SER A 520 -0.63 -27.93 -32.20
C SER A 520 -1.05 -26.89 -31.15
N ILE A 521 -0.26 -25.81 -30.95
CA ILE A 521 -0.59 -24.70 -30.07
C ILE A 521 -1.89 -24.03 -30.51
N LYS A 522 -2.03 -23.74 -31.80
CA LYS A 522 -3.25 -23.16 -32.38
C LYS A 522 -4.48 -24.03 -32.15
N SER A 523 -4.36 -25.33 -32.40
CA SER A 523 -5.46 -26.29 -32.17
C SER A 523 -5.88 -26.29 -30.70
N ARG A 524 -4.91 -26.24 -29.81
CA ARG A 524 -5.18 -26.18 -28.37
C ARG A 524 -5.78 -24.83 -27.94
N GLU A 525 -5.29 -23.70 -28.47
CA GLU A 525 -5.87 -22.37 -28.25
C GLU A 525 -7.35 -22.33 -28.67
N ILE A 526 -7.71 -22.86 -29.83
CA ILE A 526 -9.10 -22.92 -30.32
C ILE A 526 -9.97 -23.78 -29.39
N GLN A 527 -9.45 -24.92 -28.95
CA GLN A 527 -10.15 -25.81 -28.04
C GLN A 527 -10.42 -25.12 -26.69
N LEU A 528 -9.38 -24.47 -26.11
CA LEU A 528 -9.48 -23.75 -24.84
C LEU A 528 -10.38 -22.53 -24.95
N GLN A 529 -10.35 -21.81 -26.07
CA GLN A 529 -11.24 -20.68 -26.33
C GLN A 529 -12.72 -21.13 -26.40
N GLY A 530 -12.95 -22.29 -27.02
CA GLY A 530 -14.30 -22.91 -27.05
C GLY A 530 -14.78 -23.36 -25.66
N GLU A 531 -13.86 -23.85 -24.82
CA GLU A 531 -14.17 -24.19 -23.43
C GLU A 531 -14.44 -22.93 -22.61
N LEU A 532 -13.63 -21.89 -22.75
CA LEU A 532 -13.80 -20.59 -22.07
C LEU A 532 -15.16 -19.95 -22.39
N ASN A 533 -15.56 -19.94 -23.67
CA ASN A 533 -16.86 -19.41 -24.07
C ASN A 533 -18.03 -20.17 -23.42
N LYS A 534 -17.92 -21.49 -23.28
CA LYS A 534 -18.95 -22.30 -22.60
C LYS A 534 -19.01 -22.02 -21.09
N LEU A 535 -17.84 -21.83 -20.45
CA LEU A 535 -17.75 -21.50 -19.04
C LEU A 535 -18.35 -20.11 -18.75
N GLU A 536 -18.07 -19.13 -19.61
CA GLU A 536 -18.64 -17.79 -19.53
C GLU A 536 -20.15 -17.77 -19.78
N GLU A 537 -20.64 -18.61 -20.68
CA GLU A 537 -22.09 -18.80 -20.91
C GLU A 537 -22.77 -19.46 -19.70
N TYR A 538 -22.13 -20.45 -19.09
CA TYR A 538 -22.62 -21.08 -17.87
C TYR A 538 -22.70 -20.07 -16.70
N GLN A 539 -21.67 -19.23 -16.54
CA GLN A 539 -21.68 -18.15 -15.54
C GLN A 539 -22.84 -17.18 -15.75
N ARG A 540 -23.06 -16.73 -17.00
CA ARG A 540 -24.20 -15.84 -17.31
C ARG A 540 -25.55 -16.46 -16.89
N ASN A 541 -25.75 -17.74 -17.17
CA ASN A 541 -26.95 -18.45 -16.82
C ASN A 541 -27.08 -18.67 -15.30
N PHE A 542 -25.96 -18.84 -14.60
CA PHE A 542 -25.92 -18.98 -13.14
C PHE A 542 -26.22 -17.66 -12.41
N ILE A 543 -25.76 -16.53 -12.96
CA ILE A 543 -26.01 -15.18 -12.44
C ILE A 543 -27.45 -14.73 -12.77
N ALA A 544 -28.04 -15.23 -13.86
CA ALA A 544 -29.40 -14.87 -14.30
C ALA A 544 -30.53 -15.62 -13.57
N ASN A 545 -30.24 -16.77 -12.94
CA ASN A 545 -31.15 -17.55 -12.11
C ASN A 545 -30.91 -17.34 -10.62
#